data_8e077cdae641e02f71754682c421436c
#
_entry.id   8e077cdae641e02f71754682c421436c
#
_cell.length_a   1.000
_cell.length_b   1.000
_cell.length_c   1.000
_cell.angle_alpha   90.00
_cell.angle_beta   90.00
_cell.angle_gamma   90.00
#
_symmetry.space_group_name_H-M   'P 1'
#
loop_
_entity.id
_entity.type
_entity.pdbx_description
1 polymer ?
#
loop_
_entity_poly.entity_id
_entity_poly.type
_entity_poly.pdbx_seq_one_letter_code
_entity_poly.pdbx_strand_id
1 'polypeptide(L)'
;DAHDLTNIMPWSTEESIKASLRERLNNTKVFIILIGEKTKFHHKFVRWEIEQAIKKGLPIIAVNLNGKRYHDDDLCPSILDTELAVHVSFNQKIISKALSEWESLHNQYKREGKTGPFRYNQDAYTALEL
;
A
#
# COMPACT_ATOMS: atom_id res chain seq x y z
N ASP A 1 10.73 5.41 -1.33
CA ASP A 1 9.31 5.64 -1.37
C ASP A 1 8.92 6.43 -2.61
N ALA A 2 7.96 5.93 -3.33
CA ALA A 2 7.52 6.53 -4.59
C ALA A 2 6.68 7.80 -4.40
N HIS A 3 6.37 8.19 -3.17
CA HIS A 3 5.31 9.17 -2.90
C HIS A 3 5.75 10.37 -2.09
N ASP A 4 6.99 10.75 -2.23
CA ASP A 4 7.49 11.93 -1.52
C ASP A 4 6.98 13.22 -2.19
N LEU A 5 5.80 13.66 -1.76
CA LEU A 5 5.19 14.87 -2.29
C LEU A 5 5.92 16.14 -1.82
N THR A 6 6.82 16.03 -0.83
CA THR A 6 7.58 17.19 -0.36
C THR A 6 8.57 17.70 -1.41
N ASN A 7 8.92 16.85 -2.38
CA ASN A 7 9.83 17.22 -3.47
C ASN A 7 9.11 17.91 -4.63
N ILE A 8 7.79 18.06 -4.55
CA ILE A 8 7.02 18.70 -5.61
C ILE A 8 7.11 20.21 -5.46
N MET A 9 7.47 20.86 -6.52
CA MET A 9 7.65 22.32 -6.52
C MET A 9 6.30 23.03 -6.35
N PRO A 10 6.24 24.17 -5.62
CA PRO A 10 4.97 24.85 -5.36
C PRO A 10 4.20 25.27 -6.62
N TRP A 11 4.91 25.48 -7.72
CA TRP A 11 4.30 25.86 -8.99
C TRP A 11 3.91 24.68 -9.87
N SER A 12 4.10 23.44 -9.39
CA SER A 12 3.72 22.25 -10.16
C SER A 12 2.21 22.17 -10.30
N THR A 13 1.76 21.87 -11.51
CA THR A 13 0.33 21.65 -11.77
C THR A 13 -0.06 20.25 -11.32
N GLU A 14 -1.37 20.04 -11.13
CA GLU A 14 -1.90 18.72 -10.82
C GLU A 14 -1.48 17.70 -11.90
N GLU A 15 -1.52 18.08 -13.15
CA GLU A 15 -1.15 17.20 -14.26
C GLU A 15 0.32 16.84 -14.26
N SER A 16 1.21 17.79 -13.93
CA SER A 16 2.63 17.48 -13.84
C SER A 16 2.95 16.59 -12.67
N ILE A 17 2.25 16.73 -11.54
CA ILE A 17 2.38 15.86 -10.38
C ILE A 17 1.96 14.43 -10.76
N LYS A 18 0.79 14.30 -11.40
CA LYS A 18 0.29 13.00 -11.83
C LYS A 18 1.22 12.33 -12.83
N ALA A 19 1.77 13.10 -13.76
CA ALA A 19 2.72 12.56 -14.74
C ALA A 19 3.97 12.01 -14.04
N SER A 20 4.49 12.72 -13.06
CA SER A 20 5.65 12.29 -12.28
C SER A 20 5.34 11.00 -11.50
N LEU A 21 4.19 10.95 -10.83
CA LEU A 21 3.77 9.78 -10.08
C LEU A 21 3.54 8.57 -10.99
N ARG A 22 2.97 8.80 -12.17
CA ARG A 22 2.72 7.75 -13.15
C ARG A 22 4.03 7.14 -13.63
N GLU A 23 5.04 7.97 -13.85
CA GLU A 23 6.36 7.50 -14.25
C GLU A 23 6.99 6.62 -13.18
N ARG A 24 6.88 7.01 -11.91
CA ARG A 24 7.38 6.19 -10.79
C ARG A 24 6.66 4.84 -10.73
N LEU A 25 5.35 4.84 -10.89
CA LEU A 25 4.56 3.61 -10.86
C LEU A 25 4.91 2.65 -12.00
N ASN A 26 5.31 3.19 -13.16
CA ASN A 26 5.71 2.35 -14.29
C ASN A 26 6.93 1.48 -13.98
N ASN A 27 7.76 1.91 -13.03
CA ASN A 27 8.96 1.19 -12.62
C ASN A 27 8.79 0.45 -11.30
N THR A 28 7.56 0.41 -10.77
CA THR A 28 7.24 -0.18 -9.47
C THR A 28 6.70 -1.60 -9.66
N LYS A 29 7.22 -2.55 -8.87
CA LYS A 29 6.74 -3.93 -8.86
C LYS A 29 5.76 -4.19 -7.73
N VAL A 30 5.89 -3.48 -6.63
CA VAL A 30 5.04 -3.59 -5.45
C VAL A 30 4.74 -2.17 -4.97
N PHE A 31 3.48 -1.89 -4.73
CA PHE A 31 3.07 -0.59 -4.23
C PHE A 31 2.94 -0.63 -2.71
N ILE A 32 3.74 0.17 -2.01
CA ILE A 32 3.68 0.27 -0.56
C ILE A 32 3.02 1.59 -0.19
N ILE A 33 1.97 1.52 0.63
CA ILE A 33 1.32 2.71 1.16
C ILE A 33 1.48 2.75 2.69
N LEU A 34 1.93 3.89 3.20
CA LEU A 34 2.03 4.13 4.64
C LEU A 34 0.72 4.74 5.13
N ILE A 35 0.11 4.11 6.12
CA ILE A 35 -1.17 4.52 6.66
C ILE A 35 -0.96 5.14 8.03
N GLY A 36 -1.27 6.42 8.15
CA GLY A 36 -1.17 7.18 9.38
C GLY A 36 -2.37 8.11 9.53
N GLU A 37 -2.34 8.93 10.57
CA GLU A 37 -3.46 9.82 10.91
C GLU A 37 -3.85 10.76 9.78
N LYS A 38 -2.89 11.17 8.95
CA LYS A 38 -3.12 12.14 7.89
C LYS A 38 -3.33 11.51 6.51
N THR A 39 -3.18 10.21 6.37
CA THR A 39 -3.29 9.54 5.07
C THR A 39 -4.66 9.78 4.43
N LYS A 40 -5.70 9.70 5.23
CA LYS A 40 -7.08 9.91 4.78
C LYS A 40 -7.36 11.34 4.32
N PHE A 41 -6.62 12.31 4.85
CA PHE A 41 -6.82 13.73 4.58
C PHE A 41 -6.04 14.22 3.36
N HIS A 42 -4.98 13.53 2.99
CA HIS A 42 -4.25 13.82 1.76
C HIS A 42 -4.81 12.97 0.61
N HIS A 43 -6.14 12.90 0.54
CA HIS A 43 -6.84 11.87 -0.21
C HIS A 43 -6.77 12.05 -1.72
N LYS A 44 -6.55 13.26 -2.23
CA LYS A 44 -6.60 13.49 -3.68
C LYS A 44 -5.54 12.69 -4.44
N PHE A 45 -4.27 12.85 -4.09
CA PHE A 45 -3.18 12.15 -4.75
C PHE A 45 -3.02 10.73 -4.25
N VAL A 46 -3.23 10.49 -2.95
CA VAL A 46 -3.15 9.15 -2.36
C VAL A 46 -4.18 8.23 -3.03
N ARG A 47 -5.43 8.68 -3.11
CA ARG A 47 -6.48 7.91 -3.76
C ARG A 47 -6.15 7.65 -5.24
N TRP A 48 -5.69 8.68 -5.94
CA TRP A 48 -5.34 8.55 -7.34
C TRP A 48 -4.21 7.53 -7.55
N GLU A 49 -3.18 7.56 -6.69
CA GLU A 49 -2.06 6.61 -6.76
C GLU A 49 -2.54 5.18 -6.53
N ILE A 50 -3.39 4.98 -5.53
CA ILE A 50 -3.97 3.66 -5.25
C ILE A 50 -4.76 3.18 -6.47
N GLU A 51 -5.56 4.04 -7.07
CA GLU A 51 -6.31 3.70 -8.27
C GLU A 51 -5.39 3.28 -9.42
N GLN A 52 -4.28 3.98 -9.60
CA GLN A 52 -3.30 3.62 -10.63
C GLN A 52 -2.63 2.29 -10.33
N ALA A 53 -2.28 2.03 -9.06
CA ALA A 53 -1.70 0.75 -8.65
C ALA A 53 -2.67 -0.40 -8.94
N ILE A 54 -3.95 -0.22 -8.63
CA ILE A 54 -4.98 -1.21 -8.90
C ILE A 54 -5.12 -1.46 -10.41
N LYS A 55 -5.17 -0.39 -11.21
CA LYS A 55 -5.27 -0.52 -12.66
C LYS A 55 -4.09 -1.27 -13.27
N LYS A 56 -2.91 -1.09 -12.71
CA LYS A 56 -1.70 -1.78 -13.17
C LYS A 56 -1.58 -3.20 -12.62
N GLY A 57 -2.49 -3.60 -11.72
CA GLY A 57 -2.44 -4.91 -11.10
C GLY A 57 -1.28 -5.09 -10.15
N LEU A 58 -0.77 -4.01 -9.57
CA LEU A 58 0.35 -4.08 -8.65
C LEU A 58 -0.05 -4.71 -7.32
N PRO A 59 0.78 -5.58 -6.75
CA PRO A 59 0.59 -6.02 -5.36
C PRO A 59 0.68 -4.82 -4.43
N ILE A 60 -0.24 -4.72 -3.48
CA ILE A 60 -0.33 -3.60 -2.55
C ILE A 60 -0.02 -4.08 -1.14
N ILE A 61 0.94 -3.40 -0.47
CA ILE A 61 1.27 -3.61 0.93
C ILE A 61 0.91 -2.34 1.68
N ALA A 62 -0.02 -2.43 2.61
CA ALA A 62 -0.43 -1.31 3.45
C ALA A 62 0.26 -1.44 4.81
N VAL A 63 1.04 -0.42 5.18
CA VAL A 63 1.82 -0.42 6.41
C VAL A 63 1.20 0.54 7.40
N ASN A 64 0.72 0.01 8.53
CA ASN A 64 0.10 0.82 9.58
C ASN A 64 1.15 1.44 10.47
N LEU A 65 1.29 2.76 10.41
CA LEU A 65 2.28 3.50 11.19
C LEU A 65 2.01 3.41 12.70
N ASN A 66 0.76 3.14 13.10
CA ASN A 66 0.39 2.97 14.50
C ASN A 66 0.66 1.56 15.03
N GLY A 67 1.21 0.67 14.22
CA GLY A 67 1.58 -0.68 14.63
C GLY A 67 0.48 -1.72 14.57
N LYS A 68 -0.71 -1.37 14.09
CA LYS A 68 -1.77 -2.36 13.92
C LYS A 68 -1.38 -3.39 12.87
N ARG A 69 -1.75 -4.64 13.10
CA ARG A 69 -1.37 -5.79 12.26
C ARG A 69 -2.45 -6.18 11.26
N TYR A 70 -3.51 -5.39 11.16
CA TYR A 70 -4.69 -5.66 10.32
C TYR A 70 -5.21 -4.34 9.76
N HIS A 71 -6.20 -4.43 8.87
CA HIS A 71 -6.83 -3.27 8.26
C HIS A 71 -7.32 -2.29 9.33
N ASP A 72 -6.87 -1.06 9.25
CA ASP A 72 -7.29 0.00 10.16
C ASP A 72 -8.54 0.67 9.61
N ASP A 73 -9.69 0.36 10.20
CA ASP A 73 -10.98 0.87 9.72
C ASP A 73 -11.10 2.39 9.82
N ASP A 74 -10.35 3.01 10.72
CA ASP A 74 -10.43 4.45 10.95
C ASP A 74 -9.51 5.25 10.03
N LEU A 75 -8.30 4.74 9.79
CA LEU A 75 -7.25 5.50 9.10
C LEU A 75 -7.03 5.10 7.66
N CYS A 76 -7.40 3.88 7.28
CA CYS A 76 -7.15 3.39 5.94
C CYS A 76 -8.06 4.08 4.92
N PRO A 77 -7.52 4.53 3.78
CA PRO A 77 -8.37 5.04 2.71
C PRO A 77 -9.43 4.01 2.29
N SER A 78 -10.66 4.47 2.13
CA SER A 78 -11.79 3.58 1.86
C SER A 78 -11.65 2.76 0.58
N ILE A 79 -10.87 3.24 -0.38
CA ILE A 79 -10.63 2.51 -1.61
C ILE A 79 -9.96 1.15 -1.36
N LEU A 80 -9.26 0.99 -0.23
CA LEU A 80 -8.62 -0.28 0.14
C LEU A 80 -9.51 -1.21 0.97
N ASP A 81 -10.73 -0.78 1.30
CA ASP A 81 -11.61 -1.59 2.17
C ASP A 81 -11.95 -2.95 1.55
N THR A 82 -12.01 -3.01 0.23
CA THR A 82 -12.38 -4.24 -0.49
C THR A 82 -11.33 -4.71 -1.48
N GLU A 83 -10.22 -3.99 -1.60
CA GLU A 83 -9.18 -4.33 -2.57
C GLU A 83 -8.20 -5.36 -2.01
N LEU A 84 -7.65 -6.17 -2.91
CA LEU A 84 -6.64 -7.17 -2.55
C LEU A 84 -5.35 -6.47 -2.13
N ALA A 85 -5.08 -6.47 -0.84
CA ALA A 85 -3.90 -5.85 -0.25
C ALA A 85 -3.55 -6.59 1.04
N VAL A 86 -2.28 -6.63 1.41
CA VAL A 86 -1.88 -7.14 2.71
C VAL A 86 -1.59 -5.97 3.64
N HIS A 87 -2.16 -6.01 4.85
CA HIS A 87 -1.98 -4.98 5.87
C HIS A 87 -1.04 -5.50 6.95
N VAL A 88 0.02 -4.75 7.21
CA VAL A 88 1.07 -5.14 8.17
C VAL A 88 1.37 -3.99 9.12
N SER A 89 1.97 -4.34 10.26
CA SER A 89 2.45 -3.33 11.21
C SER A 89 3.72 -2.65 10.69
N PHE A 90 4.02 -1.47 11.22
CA PHE A 90 5.24 -0.74 10.88
C PHE A 90 6.43 -1.39 11.61
N ASN A 91 6.90 -2.47 11.06
CA ASN A 91 8.01 -3.26 11.62
C ASN A 91 8.83 -3.85 10.48
N GLN A 92 10.15 -3.71 10.57
CA GLN A 92 11.05 -4.13 9.51
C GLN A 92 10.91 -5.62 9.16
N LYS A 93 10.74 -6.48 10.16
CA LYS A 93 10.71 -7.94 9.93
C LYS A 93 9.48 -8.35 9.12
N ILE A 94 8.31 -7.86 9.49
CA ILE A 94 7.09 -8.23 8.77
C ILE A 94 7.02 -7.55 7.40
N ILE A 95 7.53 -6.31 7.28
CA ILE A 95 7.61 -5.63 5.98
C ILE A 95 8.52 -6.40 5.04
N SER A 96 9.69 -6.84 5.53
CA SER A 96 10.61 -7.63 4.71
C SER A 96 9.99 -8.94 4.26
N LYS A 97 9.24 -9.60 5.14
CA LYS A 97 8.52 -10.83 4.79
C LYS A 97 7.50 -10.56 3.68
N ALA A 98 6.72 -9.51 3.82
CA ALA A 98 5.73 -9.13 2.81
C ALA A 98 6.39 -8.80 1.48
N LEU A 99 7.49 -8.06 1.49
CA LEU A 99 8.23 -7.73 0.28
C LEU A 99 8.76 -8.97 -0.43
N SER A 100 9.12 -10.01 0.31
CA SER A 100 9.68 -11.23 -0.28
C SER A 100 8.61 -12.17 -0.83
N GLU A 101 7.37 -12.11 -0.35
CA GLU A 101 6.38 -13.14 -0.72
C GLU A 101 5.03 -12.61 -1.20
N TRP A 102 4.68 -11.34 -0.93
CA TRP A 102 3.34 -10.87 -1.27
C TRP A 102 3.07 -10.81 -2.77
N GLU A 103 4.06 -10.52 -3.59
CA GLU A 103 3.86 -10.48 -5.04
C GLU A 103 3.33 -11.83 -5.55
N SER A 104 3.94 -12.91 -5.12
CA SER A 104 3.53 -14.26 -5.51
C SER A 104 2.15 -14.61 -4.98
N LEU A 105 1.89 -14.30 -3.69
CA LEU A 105 0.60 -14.55 -3.07
C LEU A 105 -0.51 -13.72 -3.70
N HIS A 106 -0.24 -12.44 -3.98
CA HIS A 106 -1.18 -11.55 -4.65
C HIS A 106 -1.60 -12.13 -6.01
N ASN A 107 -0.63 -12.57 -6.81
CA ASN A 107 -0.91 -13.13 -8.12
C ASN A 107 -1.74 -14.41 -8.01
N GLN A 108 -1.43 -15.26 -7.05
CA GLN A 108 -2.21 -16.47 -6.79
C GLN A 108 -3.64 -16.13 -6.38
N TYR A 109 -3.82 -15.25 -5.41
CA TYR A 109 -5.15 -14.88 -4.91
C TYR A 109 -5.98 -14.18 -5.99
N LYS A 110 -5.34 -13.38 -6.81
CA LYS A 110 -6.02 -12.72 -7.93
C LYS A 110 -6.55 -13.75 -8.93
N ARG A 111 -5.76 -14.77 -9.24
CA ARG A 111 -6.21 -15.86 -10.12
C ARG A 111 -7.37 -16.64 -9.49
N GLU A 112 -7.41 -16.73 -8.16
CA GLU A 112 -8.46 -17.40 -7.43
C GLU A 112 -9.70 -16.53 -7.24
N GLY A 113 -9.69 -15.29 -7.71
CA GLY A 113 -10.81 -14.37 -7.58
C GLY A 113 -10.97 -13.78 -6.18
N LYS A 114 -9.95 -13.86 -5.35
CA LYS A 114 -10.02 -13.31 -3.98
C LYS A 114 -9.84 -11.81 -3.98
N THR A 115 -10.54 -11.15 -3.08
CA THR A 115 -10.47 -9.71 -2.87
C THR A 115 -10.45 -9.41 -1.37
N GLY A 116 -10.36 -8.13 -1.05
CA GLY A 116 -10.46 -7.68 0.32
C GLY A 116 -9.13 -7.59 1.04
N PRO A 117 -9.13 -7.07 2.28
CA PRO A 117 -7.91 -6.92 3.05
C PRO A 117 -7.44 -8.27 3.58
N PHE A 118 -6.15 -8.52 3.42
CA PHE A 118 -5.47 -9.68 3.98
C PHE A 118 -4.56 -9.22 5.10
N ARG A 119 -4.23 -10.14 6.00
CA ARG A 119 -3.27 -9.93 7.07
C ARG A 119 -2.51 -11.22 7.34
N TYR A 120 -1.33 -11.08 7.92
CA TYR A 120 -0.62 -12.25 8.45
C TYR A 120 -1.28 -12.68 9.75
N ASN A 121 -1.31 -13.99 9.99
CA ASN A 121 -1.84 -14.51 11.24
C ASN A 121 -0.84 -14.28 12.39
N GLN A 122 -1.30 -14.56 13.62
CA GLN A 122 -0.48 -14.40 14.81
C GLN A 122 0.79 -15.26 14.75
N ASP A 123 0.69 -16.47 14.20
CA ASP A 123 1.83 -17.38 14.12
C ASP A 123 2.96 -16.82 13.25
N ALA A 124 2.63 -16.12 12.18
CA ALA A 124 3.64 -15.48 11.32
C ALA A 124 4.42 -14.42 12.11
N TYR A 125 3.71 -13.60 12.89
CA TYR A 125 4.35 -12.59 13.72
C TYR A 125 5.20 -13.24 14.83
N THR A 126 4.66 -14.25 15.49
CA THR A 126 5.37 -14.97 16.55
C THR A 126 6.67 -15.61 16.03
N ALA A 127 6.62 -16.18 14.82
CA ALA A 127 7.80 -16.77 14.20
C ALA A 127 8.91 -15.73 13.93
N LEU A 128 8.54 -14.47 13.81
CA LEU A 128 9.49 -13.35 13.65
C LEU A 128 9.87 -12.72 14.99
N GLU A 129 9.47 -13.31 16.09
CA GLU A 129 9.69 -12.81 17.45
C GLU A 129 8.99 -11.45 17.68
N LEU A 130 7.81 -11.31 17.15
CA LEU A 130 7.01 -10.08 17.28
C LEU A 130 5.68 -10.31 18.08
#